data_ae25ddbf74ef38cbc3d085ffb05a98b5
#
_entry.id   ae25ddbf74ef38cbc3d085ffb05a98b5
#
_cell.length_a   1.000
_cell.length_b   1.000
_cell.length_c   1.000
_cell.angle_alpha   90.00
_cell.angle_beta   90.00
_cell.angle_gamma   90.00
#
_symmetry.space_group_name_H-M   'P 1'
#
loop_
_entity.id
_entity.type
_entity.pdbx_description
1 polymer ?
#
loop_
_entity_poly.entity_id
_entity_poly.type
_entity_poly.pdbx_seq_one_letter_code
_entity_poly.pdbx_strand_id
1 'polypeptide(L)'
;GALNDKDNLLEALRDQQAVLHNAAKASGWGAWDDFYQTNVVGTQCLIAGCLELGIRKLVYTSTPSVVHDGHRPVAGGNEADTPYARRYTAHYPHTKMLAERAVLDANSDALATVALRPRLIWGPGDTQLLPRLAARARSGRLRFIGDGRNIMDCTYIDNVVLAHVLALRRIEPGAACAGKAYFISNCEPKPIGDIVNGLLGAADAPLVKKSL
;
A
#
# COMPACT_ATOMS: atom_id res chain seq x y z
N GLY A 1 4.41 18.65 7.22
CA GLY A 1 3.87 19.35 6.05
C GLY A 1 2.91 18.46 5.29
N ALA A 2 2.07 19.05 4.46
CA ALA A 2 1.19 18.33 3.56
C ALA A 2 1.93 18.08 2.22
N LEU A 3 1.64 16.96 1.54
CA LEU A 3 2.29 16.61 0.26
C LEU A 3 1.95 17.59 -0.89
N ASN A 4 0.83 18.32 -0.78
CA ASN A 4 0.41 19.34 -1.72
C ASN A 4 0.92 20.75 -1.37
N ASP A 5 1.70 20.88 -0.31
CA ASP A 5 2.45 22.10 0.03
C ASP A 5 3.78 22.08 -0.72
N LYS A 6 3.80 22.76 -1.89
CA LYS A 6 4.90 22.69 -2.84
C LYS A 6 6.23 23.18 -2.22
N ASP A 7 6.23 24.27 -1.47
CA ASP A 7 7.45 24.88 -0.97
C ASP A 7 8.11 23.99 0.10
N ASN A 8 7.33 23.50 1.06
CA ASN A 8 7.80 22.54 2.07
C ASN A 8 8.20 21.21 1.45
N LEU A 9 7.52 20.76 0.39
CA LEU A 9 7.89 19.54 -0.30
C LEU A 9 9.22 19.67 -1.04
N LEU A 10 9.45 20.77 -1.77
CA LEU A 10 10.70 21.02 -2.46
C LEU A 10 11.87 21.18 -1.47
N GLU A 11 11.66 21.83 -0.34
CA GLU A 11 12.67 21.90 0.72
C GLU A 11 13.04 20.52 1.25
N ALA A 12 12.04 19.65 1.51
CA ALA A 12 12.28 18.28 1.98
C ALA A 12 12.96 17.38 0.93
N LEU A 13 12.77 17.66 -0.35
CA LEU A 13 13.39 16.95 -1.47
C LEU A 13 14.80 17.44 -1.81
N ARG A 14 15.21 18.62 -1.33
CA ARG A 14 16.53 19.20 -1.62
C ARG A 14 17.65 18.26 -1.15
N ASP A 15 18.64 18.06 -1.99
CA ASP A 15 19.82 17.23 -1.74
C ASP A 15 19.51 15.72 -1.55
N GLN A 16 18.29 15.28 -1.89
CA GLN A 16 17.95 13.85 -1.86
C GLN A 16 18.35 13.17 -3.17
N GLN A 17 18.83 11.94 -3.07
CA GLN A 17 19.22 11.11 -4.21
C GLN A 17 18.08 10.20 -4.68
N ALA A 18 17.15 9.89 -3.78
CA ALA A 18 16.03 9.00 -4.01
C ALA A 18 14.88 9.28 -3.07
N VAL A 19 13.68 8.87 -3.45
CA VAL A 19 12.46 9.02 -2.64
C VAL A 19 11.80 7.66 -2.42
N LEU A 20 11.49 7.36 -1.15
CA LEU A 20 10.56 6.30 -0.76
C LEU A 20 9.22 6.94 -0.39
N HIS A 21 8.25 6.88 -1.28
CA HIS A 21 6.95 7.51 -1.11
C HIS A 21 5.94 6.58 -0.44
N ASN A 22 5.88 6.62 0.89
CA ASN A 22 4.96 5.83 1.71
C ASN A 22 3.74 6.61 2.18
N ALA A 23 3.78 7.94 2.11
CA ALA A 23 2.72 8.79 2.62
C ALA A 23 1.44 8.62 1.82
N ALA A 24 0.34 8.36 2.50
CA ALA A 24 -0.99 8.27 1.92
C ALA A 24 -2.08 8.44 2.99
N LYS A 25 -3.26 8.93 2.58
CA LYS A 25 -4.48 8.80 3.38
C LYS A 25 -5.02 7.38 3.17
N ALA A 26 -4.93 6.54 4.22
CA ALA A 26 -5.28 5.11 4.19
C ALA A 26 -6.48 4.79 5.11
N SER A 27 -7.34 5.76 5.42
CA SER A 27 -8.53 5.53 6.26
C SER A 27 -9.62 4.79 5.48
N GLY A 28 -10.48 4.04 6.18
CA GLY A 28 -11.66 3.41 5.57
C GLY A 28 -12.78 4.39 5.18
N TRP A 29 -12.76 5.64 5.71
CA TRP A 29 -13.83 6.63 5.57
C TRP A 29 -13.26 8.03 5.39
N GLY A 30 -14.02 8.90 4.71
CA GLY A 30 -13.68 10.31 4.49
C GLY A 30 -14.23 10.81 3.16
N ALA A 31 -14.17 12.12 2.94
CA ALA A 31 -14.56 12.71 1.67
C ALA A 31 -13.58 12.32 0.54
N TRP A 32 -14.11 12.20 -0.68
CA TRP A 32 -13.29 11.92 -1.87
C TRP A 32 -12.13 12.92 -2.00
N ASP A 33 -12.42 14.18 -1.82
CA ASP A 33 -11.43 15.25 -2.00
C ASP A 33 -10.22 15.11 -1.07
N ASP A 34 -10.44 14.71 0.18
CA ASP A 34 -9.35 14.46 1.12
C ASP A 34 -8.38 13.35 0.64
N PHE A 35 -8.95 12.26 0.08
CA PHE A 35 -8.15 11.19 -0.49
C PHE A 35 -7.45 11.62 -1.77
N TYR A 36 -8.17 12.35 -2.63
CA TYR A 36 -7.66 12.80 -3.91
C TYR A 36 -6.51 13.79 -3.73
N GLN A 37 -6.69 14.81 -2.89
CA GLN A 37 -5.65 15.80 -2.61
C GLN A 37 -4.39 15.16 -2.02
N THR A 38 -4.55 14.26 -1.05
CA THR A 38 -3.39 13.63 -0.42
C THR A 38 -2.72 12.60 -1.34
N ASN A 39 -3.50 11.66 -1.89
CA ASN A 39 -2.94 10.49 -2.57
C ASN A 39 -2.59 10.78 -4.03
N VAL A 40 -3.37 11.59 -4.73
CA VAL A 40 -3.16 11.86 -6.17
C VAL A 40 -2.38 13.15 -6.37
N VAL A 41 -2.93 14.28 -5.92
CA VAL A 41 -2.28 15.59 -6.10
C VAL A 41 -0.93 15.62 -5.38
N GLY A 42 -0.87 15.14 -4.12
CA GLY A 42 0.38 15.06 -3.38
C GLY A 42 1.45 14.20 -4.07
N THR A 43 1.06 13.05 -4.66
CA THR A 43 1.98 12.22 -5.43
C THR A 43 2.43 12.92 -6.72
N GLN A 44 1.55 13.63 -7.42
CA GLN A 44 1.91 14.42 -8.61
C GLN A 44 2.89 15.55 -8.27
N CYS A 45 2.66 16.27 -7.16
CA CYS A 45 3.59 17.28 -6.67
C CYS A 45 4.96 16.69 -6.36
N LEU A 46 5.00 15.50 -5.75
CA LEU A 46 6.25 14.81 -5.43
C LEU A 46 7.00 14.38 -6.70
N ILE A 47 6.31 13.84 -7.70
CA ILE A 47 6.91 13.51 -9.01
C ILE A 47 7.49 14.77 -9.67
N ALA A 48 6.74 15.87 -9.71
CA ALA A 48 7.21 17.13 -10.25
C ALA A 48 8.46 17.66 -9.50
N GLY A 49 8.45 17.61 -8.17
CA GLY A 49 9.60 17.98 -7.34
C GLY A 49 10.83 17.10 -7.59
N CYS A 50 10.65 15.80 -7.77
CA CYS A 50 11.75 14.90 -8.14
C CYS A 50 12.38 15.31 -9.47
N LEU A 51 11.57 15.58 -10.48
CA LEU A 51 12.05 16.00 -11.81
C LEU A 51 12.73 17.38 -11.76
N GLU A 52 12.14 18.34 -11.02
CA GLU A 52 12.66 19.69 -10.85
C GLU A 52 14.05 19.70 -10.18
N LEU A 53 14.25 18.83 -9.18
CA LEU A 53 15.50 18.74 -8.41
C LEU A 53 16.47 17.66 -8.92
N GLY A 54 16.17 16.98 -10.02
CA GLY A 54 17.04 15.97 -10.61
C GLY A 54 17.16 14.68 -9.78
N ILE A 55 16.17 14.37 -8.94
CA ILE A 55 16.10 13.12 -8.20
C ILE A 55 15.73 11.99 -9.19
N ARG A 56 16.54 10.94 -9.24
CA ARG A 56 16.46 9.94 -10.30
C ARG A 56 15.72 8.66 -9.92
N LYS A 57 15.34 8.48 -8.65
CA LYS A 57 14.77 7.24 -8.12
C LYS A 57 13.53 7.51 -7.28
N LEU A 58 12.42 6.87 -7.62
CA LEU A 58 11.17 6.93 -6.87
C LEU A 58 10.59 5.54 -6.64
N VAL A 59 10.58 5.08 -5.40
CA VAL A 59 9.90 3.85 -4.97
C VAL A 59 8.58 4.23 -4.31
N TYR A 60 7.47 3.77 -4.85
CA TYR A 60 6.13 4.08 -4.37
C TYR A 60 5.49 2.89 -3.67
N THR A 61 5.01 3.10 -2.45
CA THR A 61 4.20 2.11 -1.74
C THR A 61 2.76 2.20 -2.18
N SER A 62 2.35 1.28 -3.03
CA SER A 62 0.98 1.09 -3.49
C SER A 62 0.22 0.07 -2.62
N THR A 63 -0.77 -0.60 -3.18
CA THR A 63 -1.61 -1.60 -2.51
C THR A 63 -2.19 -2.58 -3.53
N PRO A 64 -2.37 -3.87 -3.22
CA PRO A 64 -3.10 -4.78 -4.10
C PRO A 64 -4.56 -4.39 -4.33
N SER A 65 -5.12 -3.52 -3.49
CA SER A 65 -6.50 -3.05 -3.65
C SER A 65 -6.74 -2.29 -4.97
N VAL A 66 -5.68 -1.85 -5.66
CA VAL A 66 -5.79 -1.18 -6.97
C VAL A 66 -6.28 -2.12 -8.09
N VAL A 67 -6.17 -3.42 -7.91
CA VAL A 67 -6.64 -4.43 -8.87
C VAL A 67 -7.93 -5.12 -8.44
N HIS A 68 -8.49 -4.78 -7.27
CA HIS A 68 -9.64 -5.47 -6.68
C HIS A 68 -10.90 -4.61 -6.77
N ASP A 69 -11.95 -5.15 -7.41
CA ASP A 69 -13.24 -4.47 -7.60
C ASP A 69 -14.23 -4.63 -6.43
N GLY A 70 -13.84 -5.39 -5.40
CA GLY A 70 -14.69 -5.68 -4.25
C GLY A 70 -15.63 -6.89 -4.43
N HIS A 71 -15.72 -7.48 -5.62
CA HIS A 71 -16.67 -8.54 -5.93
C HIS A 71 -16.02 -9.90 -6.21
N ARG A 72 -14.88 -9.90 -6.90
CA ARG A 72 -14.24 -11.15 -7.33
C ARG A 72 -12.93 -11.36 -6.58
N PRO A 73 -12.65 -12.58 -6.08
CA PRO A 73 -11.36 -12.87 -5.50
C PRO A 73 -10.26 -12.79 -6.58
N VAL A 74 -9.11 -12.29 -6.20
CA VAL A 74 -7.88 -12.39 -6.99
C VAL A 74 -7.02 -13.46 -6.33
N ALA A 75 -6.98 -14.64 -6.91
CA ALA A 75 -6.22 -15.78 -6.41
C ALA A 75 -5.12 -16.15 -7.41
N GLY A 76 -3.87 -16.21 -6.94
CA GLY A 76 -2.71 -16.56 -7.78
C GLY A 76 -2.43 -15.58 -8.92
N GLY A 77 -2.96 -14.35 -8.83
CA GLY A 77 -2.73 -13.33 -9.86
C GLY A 77 -1.29 -12.81 -9.83
N ASN A 78 -0.74 -12.53 -11.00
CA ASN A 78 0.52 -11.82 -11.18
C ASN A 78 0.27 -10.44 -11.82
N GLU A 79 1.29 -9.61 -11.91
CA GLU A 79 1.16 -8.23 -12.37
C GLU A 79 0.75 -8.13 -13.85
N ALA A 80 1.10 -9.12 -14.67
CA ALA A 80 0.78 -9.13 -16.10
C ALA A 80 -0.70 -9.49 -16.36
N ASP A 81 -1.24 -10.41 -15.56
CA ASP A 81 -2.58 -10.97 -15.75
C ASP A 81 -3.64 -10.29 -14.88
N THR A 82 -3.23 -9.38 -13.99
CA THR A 82 -4.13 -8.74 -13.03
C THR A 82 -4.19 -7.22 -13.28
N PRO A 83 -5.02 -6.76 -14.21
CA PRO A 83 -5.15 -5.34 -14.54
C PRO A 83 -5.81 -4.55 -13.39
N TYR A 84 -5.72 -3.24 -13.44
CA TYR A 84 -6.48 -2.37 -12.54
C TYR A 84 -7.98 -2.68 -12.59
N ALA A 85 -8.63 -2.56 -11.43
CA ALA A 85 -10.08 -2.72 -11.34
C ALA A 85 -10.79 -1.66 -12.20
N ARG A 86 -11.88 -2.05 -12.85
CA ARG A 86 -12.69 -1.12 -13.66
C ARG A 86 -13.57 -0.20 -12.82
N ARG A 87 -13.88 -0.61 -11.59
CA ARG A 87 -14.70 0.13 -10.62
C ARG A 87 -14.14 -0.09 -9.21
N TYR A 88 -14.32 0.90 -8.36
CA TYR A 88 -13.90 0.85 -6.96
C TYR A 88 -15.08 1.17 -6.06
N THR A 89 -15.24 0.40 -4.98
CA THR A 89 -16.28 0.59 -3.97
C THR A 89 -15.86 1.58 -2.87
N ALA A 90 -14.58 1.97 -2.83
CA ALA A 90 -14.03 2.89 -1.84
C ALA A 90 -13.05 3.90 -2.46
N HIS A 91 -12.89 5.04 -1.83
CA HIS A 91 -12.02 6.12 -2.32
C HIS A 91 -10.53 5.77 -2.24
N TYR A 92 -10.12 5.04 -1.20
CA TYR A 92 -8.72 4.66 -1.00
C TYR A 92 -8.13 3.88 -2.19
N PRO A 93 -8.67 2.71 -2.58
CA PRO A 93 -8.09 1.96 -3.70
C PRO A 93 -8.17 2.74 -5.01
N HIS A 94 -9.20 3.54 -5.24
CA HIS A 94 -9.32 4.35 -6.45
C HIS A 94 -8.23 5.41 -6.52
N THR A 95 -8.03 6.18 -5.46
CA THR A 95 -6.98 7.22 -5.43
C THR A 95 -5.56 6.63 -5.42
N LYS A 96 -5.36 5.46 -4.78
CA LYS A 96 -4.08 4.74 -4.86
C LYS A 96 -3.77 4.24 -6.27
N MET A 97 -4.78 3.80 -7.03
CA MET A 97 -4.62 3.42 -8.44
C MET A 97 -4.24 4.62 -9.30
N LEU A 98 -4.91 5.78 -9.12
CA LEU A 98 -4.58 6.99 -9.87
C LEU A 98 -3.14 7.46 -9.58
N ALA A 99 -2.73 7.42 -8.31
CA ALA A 99 -1.38 7.76 -7.90
C ALA A 99 -0.33 6.77 -8.45
N GLU A 100 -0.61 5.47 -8.39
CA GLU A 100 0.28 4.43 -8.94
C GLU A 100 0.49 4.62 -10.44
N ARG A 101 -0.59 4.88 -11.19
CA ARG A 101 -0.48 5.19 -12.62
C ARG A 101 0.39 6.40 -12.87
N ALA A 102 0.16 7.50 -12.13
CA ALA A 102 0.99 8.70 -12.27
C ALA A 102 2.47 8.43 -12.01
N VAL A 103 2.79 7.58 -11.02
CA VAL A 103 4.16 7.16 -10.73
C VAL A 103 4.75 6.33 -11.87
N LEU A 104 4.02 5.34 -12.37
CA LEU A 104 4.51 4.46 -13.46
C LEU A 104 4.61 5.20 -14.78
N ASP A 105 3.66 6.09 -15.09
CA ASP A 105 3.67 6.95 -16.29
C ASP A 105 4.82 7.97 -16.28
N ALA A 106 5.33 8.35 -15.10
CA ALA A 106 6.48 9.25 -14.95
C ALA A 106 7.84 8.55 -15.16
N ASN A 107 7.85 7.22 -15.32
CA ASN A 107 9.10 6.48 -15.55
C ASN A 107 9.77 6.92 -16.85
N SER A 108 11.01 7.35 -16.74
CA SER A 108 11.79 7.90 -17.86
C SER A 108 13.29 7.81 -17.59
N ASP A 109 14.10 8.26 -18.53
CA ASP A 109 15.55 8.41 -18.34
C ASP A 109 15.92 9.45 -17.25
N ALA A 110 15.01 10.39 -16.95
CA ALA A 110 15.21 11.38 -15.91
C ALA A 110 14.78 10.87 -14.52
N LEU A 111 13.76 10.00 -14.45
CA LEU A 111 13.22 9.48 -13.19
C LEU A 111 12.82 8.01 -13.34
N ALA A 112 13.58 7.12 -12.74
CA ALA A 112 13.21 5.70 -12.66
C ALA A 112 12.20 5.50 -11.52
N THR A 113 11.06 4.86 -11.81
CA THR A 113 9.99 4.63 -10.85
C THR A 113 9.68 3.14 -10.68
N VAL A 114 9.23 2.74 -9.50
CA VAL A 114 8.68 1.41 -9.25
C VAL A 114 7.58 1.50 -8.20
N ALA A 115 6.53 0.70 -8.35
CA ALA A 115 5.45 0.59 -7.38
C ALA A 115 5.48 -0.77 -6.68
N LEU A 116 5.38 -0.77 -5.36
CA LEU A 116 5.27 -1.98 -4.55
C LEU A 116 3.87 -2.08 -3.96
N ARG A 117 3.22 -3.23 -4.09
CA ARG A 117 1.85 -3.52 -3.64
C ARG A 117 1.86 -4.50 -2.47
N PRO A 118 2.28 -4.09 -1.25
CA PRO A 118 2.29 -4.98 -0.10
C PRO A 118 0.87 -5.30 0.37
N ARG A 119 0.63 -6.57 0.69
CA ARG A 119 -0.68 -7.06 1.15
C ARG A 119 -0.70 -7.14 2.67
N LEU A 120 -1.73 -6.57 3.31
CA LEU A 120 -2.03 -6.66 4.74
C LEU A 120 -0.75 -6.71 5.61
N ILE A 121 -0.09 -5.56 5.75
CA ILE A 121 1.16 -5.46 6.50
C ILE A 121 0.90 -5.66 7.99
N TRP A 122 1.74 -6.44 8.65
CA TRP A 122 1.69 -6.67 10.08
C TRP A 122 3.09 -6.83 10.67
N GLY A 123 3.23 -6.60 11.96
CA GLY A 123 4.51 -6.77 12.68
C GLY A 123 4.73 -5.73 13.77
N PRO A 124 5.93 -5.70 14.37
CA PRO A 124 6.29 -4.71 15.38
C PRO A 124 6.09 -3.27 14.87
N GLY A 125 5.59 -2.40 15.75
CA GLY A 125 5.31 -1.01 15.41
C GLY A 125 3.96 -0.78 14.70
N ASP A 126 3.12 -1.80 14.51
CA ASP A 126 1.77 -1.62 13.98
C ASP A 126 0.90 -0.81 14.94
N THR A 127 0.52 0.39 14.52
CA THR A 127 -0.37 1.30 15.27
C THR A 127 -1.81 1.27 14.74
N GLN A 128 -2.09 0.51 13.69
CA GLN A 128 -3.37 0.59 12.98
C GLN A 128 -4.17 -0.71 13.05
N LEU A 129 -3.63 -1.82 12.56
CA LEU A 129 -4.36 -3.08 12.37
C LEU A 129 -4.57 -3.79 13.70
N LEU A 130 -3.48 -4.24 14.34
CA LEU A 130 -3.52 -5.06 15.53
C LEU A 130 -4.15 -4.34 16.73
N PRO A 131 -3.81 -3.06 17.05
CA PRO A 131 -4.46 -2.35 18.16
C PRO A 131 -5.96 -2.24 17.99
N ARG A 132 -6.46 -1.99 16.78
CA ARG A 132 -7.91 -1.89 16.48
C ARG A 132 -8.60 -3.25 16.62
N LEU A 133 -7.98 -4.32 16.10
CA LEU A 133 -8.51 -5.68 16.24
C LEU A 133 -8.58 -6.07 17.71
N ALA A 134 -7.50 -5.89 18.47
CA ALA A 134 -7.44 -6.21 19.90
C ALA A 134 -8.47 -5.42 20.73
N ALA A 135 -8.61 -4.12 20.49
CA ALA A 135 -9.60 -3.29 21.18
C ALA A 135 -11.04 -3.77 20.90
N ARG A 136 -11.36 -4.10 19.65
CA ARG A 136 -12.68 -4.63 19.26
C ARG A 136 -12.92 -6.04 19.82
N ALA A 137 -11.89 -6.88 19.87
CA ALA A 137 -11.99 -8.21 20.45
C ALA A 137 -12.25 -8.14 21.98
N ARG A 138 -11.49 -7.30 22.70
CA ARG A 138 -11.68 -7.08 24.15
C ARG A 138 -13.04 -6.50 24.49
N SER A 139 -13.60 -5.62 23.65
CA SER A 139 -14.97 -5.11 23.82
C SER A 139 -16.06 -6.08 23.39
N GLY A 140 -15.72 -7.27 22.93
CA GLY A 140 -16.66 -8.27 22.42
C GLY A 140 -17.41 -7.89 21.14
N ARG A 141 -16.93 -6.85 20.41
CA ARG A 141 -17.56 -6.31 19.18
C ARG A 141 -16.95 -6.87 17.91
N LEU A 142 -15.85 -7.61 17.97
CA LEU A 142 -15.24 -8.20 16.78
C LEU A 142 -16.02 -9.44 16.33
N ARG A 143 -16.38 -9.47 15.06
CA ARG A 143 -17.10 -10.57 14.41
C ARG A 143 -16.48 -10.79 13.04
N PHE A 144 -16.49 -12.04 12.57
CA PHE A 144 -16.25 -12.29 11.16
C PHE A 144 -17.53 -11.99 10.36
N ILE A 145 -17.36 -11.43 9.17
CA ILE A 145 -18.41 -11.37 8.15
C ILE A 145 -18.30 -12.66 7.36
N GLY A 146 -19.36 -13.49 7.41
CA GLY A 146 -19.31 -14.85 6.92
C GLY A 146 -18.53 -15.79 7.86
N ASP A 147 -17.99 -16.88 7.35
CA ASP A 147 -17.36 -17.97 8.12
C ASP A 147 -15.85 -17.74 8.42
N GLY A 148 -15.28 -16.63 7.98
CA GLY A 148 -13.85 -16.34 8.16
C GLY A 148 -12.91 -17.18 7.28
N ARG A 149 -13.42 -17.94 6.31
CA ARG A 149 -12.64 -18.81 5.43
C ARG A 149 -12.09 -18.14 4.19
N ASN A 150 -12.41 -16.86 3.95
CA ASN A 150 -11.84 -16.11 2.83
C ASN A 150 -10.31 -16.17 2.90
N ILE A 151 -9.71 -16.68 1.83
CA ILE A 151 -8.26 -16.79 1.74
C ILE A 151 -7.64 -15.42 1.50
N MET A 152 -6.64 -15.10 2.29
CA MET A 152 -5.89 -13.86 2.21
C MET A 152 -4.42 -14.12 2.43
N ASP A 153 -3.58 -13.40 1.72
CA ASP A 153 -2.16 -13.34 2.01
C ASP A 153 -1.85 -12.10 2.86
N CYS A 154 -0.72 -12.10 3.54
CA CYS A 154 -0.23 -10.99 4.34
C CYS A 154 1.28 -10.84 4.19
N THR A 155 1.81 -9.71 4.65
CA THR A 155 3.25 -9.44 4.57
C THR A 155 3.77 -9.01 5.93
N TYR A 156 4.78 -9.69 6.42
CA TYR A 156 5.50 -9.26 7.63
C TYR A 156 6.31 -8.00 7.32
N ILE A 157 6.37 -7.07 8.28
CA ILE A 157 6.94 -5.73 8.06
C ILE A 157 8.38 -5.77 7.55
N ASP A 158 9.23 -6.68 8.05
CA ASP A 158 10.62 -6.78 7.59
C ASP A 158 10.72 -7.18 6.11
N ASN A 159 9.79 -8.01 5.62
CA ASN A 159 9.73 -8.36 4.20
C ASN A 159 9.29 -7.17 3.33
N VAL A 160 8.39 -6.33 3.86
CA VAL A 160 8.03 -5.06 3.19
C VAL A 160 9.24 -4.14 3.12
N VAL A 161 9.94 -3.96 4.24
CA VAL A 161 11.16 -3.14 4.30
C VAL A 161 12.23 -3.67 3.35
N LEU A 162 12.47 -4.98 3.35
CA LEU A 162 13.42 -5.61 2.44
C LEU A 162 13.06 -5.36 0.98
N ALA A 163 11.77 -5.49 0.61
CA ALA A 163 11.31 -5.21 -0.75
C ALA A 163 11.60 -3.77 -1.18
N HIS A 164 11.36 -2.78 -0.28
CA HIS A 164 11.67 -1.37 -0.55
C HIS A 164 13.17 -1.12 -0.69
N VAL A 165 14.00 -1.71 0.18
CA VAL A 165 15.47 -1.59 0.09
C VAL A 165 16.00 -2.23 -1.19
N LEU A 166 15.50 -3.40 -1.57
CA LEU A 166 15.90 -4.05 -2.82
C LEU A 166 15.46 -3.24 -4.05
N ALA A 167 14.23 -2.70 -4.04
CA ALA A 167 13.76 -1.82 -5.10
C ALA A 167 14.66 -0.60 -5.23
N LEU A 168 14.94 0.10 -4.13
CA LEU A 168 15.81 1.27 -4.11
C LEU A 168 17.23 0.99 -4.65
N ARG A 169 17.78 -0.19 -4.31
CA ARG A 169 19.13 -0.60 -4.76
C ARG A 169 19.17 -1.00 -6.24
N ARG A 170 18.06 -1.48 -6.78
CA ARG A 170 17.99 -2.04 -8.15
C ARG A 170 17.41 -1.08 -9.17
N ILE A 171 16.67 -0.06 -8.72
CA ILE A 171 16.02 0.89 -9.61
C ILE A 171 17.03 1.88 -10.17
N GLU A 172 17.11 1.95 -11.49
CA GLU A 172 17.86 2.92 -12.29
C GLU A 172 17.09 3.13 -13.61
N PRO A 173 17.30 4.23 -14.33
CA PRO A 173 16.77 4.39 -15.68
C PRO A 173 17.15 3.23 -16.56
N GLY A 174 16.16 2.62 -17.24
CA GLY A 174 16.37 1.43 -18.07
C GLY A 174 16.50 0.10 -17.33
N ALA A 175 16.49 0.09 -15.99
CA ALA A 175 16.51 -1.16 -15.23
C ALA A 175 15.26 -2.01 -15.49
N ALA A 176 15.40 -3.34 -15.43
CA ALA A 176 14.30 -4.27 -15.69
C ALA A 176 13.09 -4.09 -14.76
N CYS A 177 13.27 -3.50 -13.58
CA CYS A 177 12.20 -3.20 -12.61
C CYS A 177 11.63 -1.79 -12.76
N ALA A 178 12.24 -0.91 -13.56
CA ALA A 178 11.77 0.45 -13.74
C ALA A 178 10.44 0.48 -14.52
N GLY A 179 9.53 1.35 -14.12
CA GLY A 179 8.19 1.49 -14.70
C GLY A 179 7.25 0.32 -14.40
N LYS A 180 7.55 -0.53 -13.41
CA LYS A 180 6.76 -1.71 -13.08
C LYS A 180 6.17 -1.66 -11.68
N ALA A 181 5.08 -2.40 -11.50
CA ALA A 181 4.50 -2.69 -10.19
C ALA A 181 4.83 -4.11 -9.76
N TYR A 182 4.88 -4.38 -8.43
CA TYR A 182 5.14 -5.70 -7.87
C TYR A 182 4.24 -5.97 -6.68
N PHE A 183 3.56 -7.12 -6.67
CA PHE A 183 2.90 -7.63 -5.48
C PHE A 183 3.93 -8.11 -4.46
N ILE A 184 3.73 -7.73 -3.21
CA ILE A 184 4.60 -8.13 -2.11
C ILE A 184 3.77 -8.84 -1.06
N SER A 185 4.10 -10.10 -0.80
CA SER A 185 3.44 -10.94 0.21
C SER A 185 4.43 -11.95 0.80
N ASN A 186 4.02 -12.65 1.85
CA ASN A 186 4.81 -13.77 2.36
C ASN A 186 4.63 -15.05 1.54
N CYS A 187 3.74 -15.05 0.54
CA CYS A 187 3.36 -16.25 -0.23
C CYS A 187 2.83 -17.40 0.65
N GLU A 188 2.14 -17.06 1.73
CA GLU A 188 1.49 -17.99 2.66
C GLU A 188 0.01 -17.66 2.80
N PRO A 189 -0.82 -17.88 1.77
CA PRO A 189 -2.24 -17.59 1.84
C PRO A 189 -2.94 -18.46 2.89
N LYS A 190 -3.70 -17.81 3.78
CA LYS A 190 -4.42 -18.45 4.90
C LYS A 190 -5.84 -17.92 5.01
N PRO A 191 -6.78 -18.65 5.63
CA PRO A 191 -8.06 -18.11 6.00
C PRO A 191 -7.92 -16.83 6.84
N ILE A 192 -8.71 -15.81 6.55
CA ILE A 192 -8.64 -14.54 7.30
C ILE A 192 -8.90 -14.74 8.78
N GLY A 193 -9.73 -15.74 9.13
CA GLY A 193 -9.98 -16.12 10.52
C GLY A 193 -8.72 -16.57 11.25
N ASP A 194 -7.87 -17.36 10.59
CA ASP A 194 -6.62 -17.84 11.17
C ASP A 194 -5.61 -16.70 11.33
N ILE A 195 -5.51 -15.81 10.32
CA ILE A 195 -4.65 -14.62 10.40
C ILE A 195 -5.07 -13.72 11.56
N VAL A 196 -6.35 -13.38 11.65
CA VAL A 196 -6.88 -12.50 12.70
C VAL A 196 -6.71 -13.13 14.08
N ASN A 197 -7.05 -14.41 14.24
CA ASN A 197 -6.91 -15.08 15.52
C ASN A 197 -5.44 -15.31 15.91
N GLY A 198 -4.55 -15.55 14.94
CA GLY A 198 -3.12 -15.59 15.21
C GLY A 198 -2.57 -14.26 15.73
N LEU A 199 -2.95 -13.15 15.10
CA LEU A 199 -2.58 -11.80 15.56
C LEU A 199 -3.16 -11.47 16.94
N LEU A 200 -4.43 -11.83 17.19
CA LEU A 200 -5.05 -11.63 18.50
C LEU A 200 -4.38 -12.46 19.60
N GLY A 201 -4.03 -13.71 19.31
CA GLY A 201 -3.29 -14.58 20.22
C GLY A 201 -1.91 -14.00 20.58
N ALA A 202 -1.19 -13.48 19.61
CA ALA A 202 0.11 -12.81 19.84
C ALA A 202 -0.02 -11.52 20.67
N ALA A 203 -1.22 -10.91 20.74
CA ALA A 203 -1.50 -9.70 21.51
C ALA A 203 -2.23 -9.98 22.83
N ASP A 204 -2.31 -11.23 23.29
CA ASP A 204 -3.08 -11.66 24.45
C ASP A 204 -4.51 -11.10 24.46
N ALA A 205 -5.15 -11.10 23.30
CA ALA A 205 -6.52 -10.63 23.10
C ALA A 205 -7.50 -11.79 22.85
N PRO A 206 -8.79 -11.65 23.23
CA PRO A 206 -9.78 -12.69 23.02
C PRO A 206 -9.93 -13.06 21.53
N LEU A 207 -9.94 -14.35 21.24
CA LEU A 207 -10.12 -14.85 19.86
C LEU A 207 -11.57 -14.65 19.39
N VAL A 208 -11.74 -14.45 18.11
CA VAL A 208 -13.07 -14.35 17.48
C VAL A 208 -13.67 -15.74 17.30
N LYS A 209 -14.79 -16.00 17.97
CA LYS A 209 -15.54 -17.28 17.93
C LYS A 209 -16.88 -17.16 17.21
N LYS A 210 -17.30 -15.93 16.85
CA LYS A 210 -18.64 -15.65 16.30
C LYS A 210 -18.52 -15.02 14.92
N SER A 211 -19.39 -15.47 14.01
CA SER A 211 -19.63 -14.83 12.70
C SER A 211 -20.99 -14.09 12.71
N LEU A 212 -21.15 -13.18 11.77
CA LEU A 212 -22.42 -12.53 11.41
C LEU A 212 -23.03 -13.23 10.22
#